data_2f1d2259c6907c68ae29afa4071369b3
#
_entry.id   2f1d2259c6907c68ae29afa4071369b3
#
_cell.length_a   1.000
_cell.length_b   1.000
_cell.length_c   1.000
_cell.angle_alpha   90.00
_cell.angle_beta   90.00
_cell.angle_gamma   90.00
#
_symmetry.space_group_name_H-M   'P 1'
#
loop_
_entity.id
_entity.type
_entity.pdbx_description
1 polymer ?
#
loop_
_entity_poly.entity_id
_entity_poly.type
_entity_poly.pdbx_seq_one_letter_code
_entity_poly.pdbx_strand_id
1 'polypeptide(L)'
;MKADVVILDTGFQVSKGLSLLREMKSACAQVPILFLTDQSSEEHVIAAFRLGTRDYFTKPLNISRFMETVVNLLRVKKTCREKRQPLNPEKQDTSPALFDGITDMPPPIFKSLMYMKNHVTDSVSLEVVAKAAGMSKHHFCRVFKKYTGVSPMHALSLMRIERAKKLLESADHTISTVAVESGFGDIGSFIRHFKKVTGITATDFRNSSKKIR
;
A
#
# COMPACT_ATOMS: atom_id res chain seq x y z
N MET A 1 7.71 17.23 24.01
CA MET A 1 6.46 16.80 23.34
C MET A 1 6.75 15.53 22.55
N LYS A 2 5.92 14.48 22.67
CA LYS A 2 6.04 13.26 21.84
C LYS A 2 4.96 13.33 20.76
N ALA A 3 5.35 13.71 19.56
CA ALA A 3 4.46 13.67 18.40
C ALA A 3 4.31 12.23 17.89
N ASP A 4 3.09 11.85 17.48
CA ASP A 4 2.82 10.55 16.88
C ASP A 4 2.96 10.56 15.36
N VAL A 5 2.68 11.69 14.73
CA VAL A 5 2.86 12.01 13.32
C VAL A 5 3.23 13.47 13.22
N VAL A 6 4.07 13.83 12.27
CA VAL A 6 4.38 15.22 11.93
C VAL A 6 3.91 15.49 10.52
N ILE A 7 3.22 16.61 10.32
CA ILE A 7 2.83 17.12 9.03
C ILE A 7 3.72 18.33 8.75
N LEU A 8 4.56 18.23 7.71
CA LEU A 8 5.45 19.28 7.28
C LEU A 8 4.87 19.95 6.03
N ASP A 9 4.21 21.08 6.23
CA ASP A 9 3.68 21.90 5.14
C ASP A 9 4.75 22.93 4.73
N THR A 10 5.19 22.85 3.49
CA THR A 10 6.26 23.71 2.95
C THR A 10 5.76 24.79 2.01
N GLY A 11 4.47 24.78 1.67
CA GLY A 11 3.91 25.69 0.67
C GLY A 11 4.72 25.64 -0.63
N PHE A 12 5.13 26.82 -1.11
CA PHE A 12 5.98 26.96 -2.30
C PHE A 12 7.49 26.80 -2.04
N GLN A 13 7.91 26.68 -0.77
CA GLN A 13 9.34 26.66 -0.39
C GLN A 13 9.88 25.23 -0.20
N VAL A 14 9.80 24.40 -1.23
CA VAL A 14 10.15 22.97 -1.15
C VAL A 14 11.59 22.73 -0.69
N SER A 15 12.56 23.53 -1.18
CA SER A 15 13.98 23.38 -0.80
C SER A 15 14.23 23.60 0.70
N LYS A 16 13.57 24.61 1.29
CA LYS A 16 13.61 24.83 2.75
C LYS A 16 12.92 23.70 3.50
N GLY A 17 11.81 23.20 2.97
CA GLY A 17 11.11 22.04 3.53
C GLY A 17 11.97 20.79 3.55
N LEU A 18 12.72 20.50 2.50
CA LEU A 18 13.65 19.38 2.44
C LEU A 18 14.80 19.52 3.44
N SER A 19 15.34 20.72 3.65
CA SER A 19 16.34 20.99 4.69
C SER A 19 15.79 20.73 6.08
N LEU A 20 14.59 21.25 6.38
CA LEU A 20 13.91 21.03 7.66
C LEU A 20 13.55 19.54 7.87
N LEU A 21 13.11 18.83 6.82
CA LEU A 21 12.86 17.40 6.88
C LEU A 21 14.12 16.62 7.30
N ARG A 22 15.29 16.99 6.76
CA ARG A 22 16.58 16.38 7.12
C ARG A 22 16.91 16.60 8.60
N GLU A 23 16.76 17.83 9.09
CA GLU A 23 16.98 18.16 10.50
C GLU A 23 16.04 17.40 11.44
N MET A 24 14.74 17.37 11.08
CA MET A 24 13.74 16.64 11.86
C MET A 24 14.02 15.14 11.90
N LYS A 25 14.46 14.54 10.81
CA LYS A 25 14.84 13.13 10.76
C LYS A 25 16.09 12.82 11.55
N SER A 26 17.04 13.73 11.59
CA SER A 26 18.23 13.60 12.47
C SER A 26 17.86 13.66 13.95
N ALA A 27 16.91 14.52 14.32
CA ALA A 27 16.45 14.68 15.70
C ALA A 27 15.46 13.60 16.16
N CYS A 28 14.58 13.13 15.25
CA CYS A 28 13.45 12.24 15.56
C CYS A 28 13.25 11.19 14.44
N ALA A 29 14.23 10.29 14.26
CA ALA A 29 14.22 9.28 13.19
C ALA A 29 12.95 8.40 13.15
N GLN A 30 12.36 8.10 14.32
CA GLN A 30 11.21 7.19 14.48
C GLN A 30 9.84 7.84 14.21
N VAL A 31 9.76 9.17 14.11
CA VAL A 31 8.47 9.85 13.92
C VAL A 31 8.14 9.89 12.43
N PRO A 32 6.98 9.36 12.00
CA PRO A 32 6.56 9.47 10.61
C PRO A 32 6.26 10.93 10.27
N ILE A 33 6.81 11.40 9.13
CA ILE A 33 6.62 12.75 8.61
C ILE A 33 5.87 12.67 7.29
N LEU A 34 4.76 13.40 7.18
CA LEU A 34 4.02 13.63 5.94
C LEU A 34 4.46 14.98 5.37
N PHE A 35 4.89 14.98 4.11
CA PHE A 35 5.38 16.19 3.44
C PHE A 35 4.29 16.76 2.54
N LEU A 36 3.92 18.02 2.76
CA LEU A 36 2.92 18.74 1.99
C LEU A 36 3.56 19.92 1.25
N THR A 37 3.13 20.15 0.01
CA THR A 37 3.62 21.27 -0.80
C THR A 37 2.58 21.74 -1.80
N ASP A 38 2.70 23.01 -2.21
CA ASP A 38 1.92 23.59 -3.30
C ASP A 38 2.57 23.31 -4.68
N GLN A 39 3.87 23.03 -4.72
CA GLN A 39 4.60 22.71 -5.95
C GLN A 39 5.27 21.35 -5.85
N SER A 40 5.15 20.54 -6.90
CA SER A 40 5.75 19.22 -6.98
C SER A 40 6.54 19.09 -8.29
N SER A 41 7.77 18.58 -8.16
CA SER A 41 8.54 18.03 -9.27
C SER A 41 8.97 16.60 -8.92
N GLU A 42 9.32 15.81 -9.93
CA GLU A 42 9.81 14.45 -9.71
C GLU A 42 11.05 14.44 -8.80
N GLU A 43 11.95 15.40 -8.99
CA GLU A 43 13.16 15.58 -8.18
C GLU A 43 12.84 15.84 -6.71
N HIS A 44 11.85 16.71 -6.41
CA HIS A 44 11.42 17.02 -5.05
C HIS A 44 10.80 15.81 -4.36
N VAL A 45 9.97 15.05 -5.07
CA VAL A 45 9.37 13.80 -4.57
C VAL A 45 10.46 12.80 -4.20
N ILE A 46 11.43 12.56 -5.11
CA ILE A 46 12.55 11.66 -4.88
C ILE A 46 13.40 12.12 -3.69
N ALA A 47 13.71 13.41 -3.60
CA ALA A 47 14.49 13.97 -2.52
C ALA A 47 13.79 13.82 -1.16
N ALA A 48 12.49 14.09 -1.08
CA ALA A 48 11.71 13.93 0.14
C ALA A 48 11.70 12.46 0.62
N PHE A 49 11.47 11.50 -0.28
CA PHE A 49 11.51 10.08 0.08
C PHE A 49 12.91 9.59 0.47
N ARG A 50 13.98 10.08 -0.18
CA ARG A 50 15.37 9.78 0.22
C ARG A 50 15.69 10.29 1.62
N LEU A 51 15.10 11.40 2.02
CA LEU A 51 15.24 11.97 3.37
C LEU A 51 14.36 11.26 4.40
N GLY A 52 13.55 10.28 4.00
CA GLY A 52 12.75 9.45 4.89
C GLY A 52 11.38 10.02 5.24
N THR A 53 10.78 10.85 4.37
CA THR A 53 9.36 11.20 4.53
C THR A 53 8.49 9.95 4.41
N ARG A 54 7.40 9.90 5.14
CA ARG A 54 6.48 8.76 5.13
C ARG A 54 5.56 8.77 3.92
N ASP A 55 5.06 9.94 3.56
CA ASP A 55 4.27 10.16 2.36
C ASP A 55 4.43 11.62 1.90
N TYR A 56 4.04 11.89 0.65
CA TYR A 56 4.19 13.16 -0.02
C TYR A 56 2.87 13.56 -0.67
N PHE A 57 2.38 14.75 -0.37
CA PHE A 57 1.11 15.26 -0.87
C PHE A 57 1.29 16.61 -1.55
N THR A 58 0.63 16.77 -2.69
CA THR A 58 0.55 18.06 -3.41
C THR A 58 -0.82 18.67 -3.17
N LYS A 59 -0.86 19.96 -2.94
CA LYS A 59 -2.12 20.72 -2.87
C LYS A 59 -2.65 21.01 -4.29
N PRO A 60 -3.99 20.98 -4.51
CA PRO A 60 -5.05 20.73 -3.53
C PRO A 60 -5.09 19.28 -3.05
N LEU A 61 -5.26 19.09 -1.73
CA LEU A 61 -5.23 17.78 -1.09
C LEU A 61 -6.47 16.94 -1.42
N ASN A 62 -6.27 15.69 -1.78
CA ASN A 62 -7.32 14.69 -1.65
C ASN A 62 -7.49 14.34 -0.16
N ILE A 63 -8.46 14.99 0.49
CA ILE A 63 -8.70 14.89 1.94
C ILE A 63 -8.93 13.44 2.37
N SER A 64 -9.69 12.64 1.60
CA SER A 64 -9.96 11.24 1.93
C SER A 64 -8.67 10.42 2.00
N ARG A 65 -7.80 10.54 0.97
CA ARG A 65 -6.49 9.85 0.93
C ARG A 65 -5.56 10.33 2.05
N PHE A 66 -5.55 11.64 2.31
CA PHE A 66 -4.72 12.22 3.37
C PHE A 66 -5.15 11.70 4.75
N MET A 67 -6.45 11.73 5.05
CA MET A 67 -7.00 11.23 6.31
C MET A 67 -6.78 9.72 6.48
N GLU A 68 -6.94 8.92 5.42
CA GLU A 68 -6.63 7.48 5.44
C GLU A 68 -5.18 7.24 5.84
N THR A 69 -4.23 7.98 5.25
CA THR A 69 -2.81 7.88 5.57
C THR A 69 -2.54 8.22 7.04
N VAL A 70 -3.11 9.31 7.55
CA VAL A 70 -2.95 9.73 8.96
C VAL A 70 -3.51 8.68 9.91
N VAL A 71 -4.72 8.18 9.67
CA VAL A 71 -5.38 7.17 10.51
C VAL A 71 -4.56 5.88 10.53
N ASN A 72 -4.06 5.43 9.39
CA ASN A 72 -3.24 4.22 9.31
C ASN A 72 -1.93 4.36 10.10
N LEU A 73 -1.27 5.53 10.04
CA LEU A 73 -0.05 5.79 10.80
C LEU A 73 -0.30 5.77 12.33
N LEU A 74 -1.42 6.32 12.77
CA LEU A 74 -1.78 6.32 14.19
C LEU A 74 -2.16 4.92 14.69
N ARG A 75 -2.83 4.09 13.87
CA ARG A 75 -3.18 2.69 14.20
C ARG A 75 -1.93 1.82 14.38
N VAL A 76 -0.98 1.90 13.47
CA VAL A 76 0.28 1.12 13.54
C VAL A 76 1.02 1.41 14.85
N LYS A 77 1.07 2.67 15.28
CA LYS A 77 1.73 3.05 16.54
C LYS A 77 1.02 2.51 17.78
N LYS A 78 -0.30 2.41 17.74
CA LYS A 78 -1.10 1.84 18.84
C LYS A 78 -0.82 0.33 19.00
N THR A 79 -0.77 -0.40 17.91
CA THR A 79 -0.47 -1.84 17.88
C THR A 79 0.96 -2.15 18.36
N CYS A 80 1.95 -1.30 18.06
CA CYS A 80 3.32 -1.43 18.56
C CYS A 80 3.46 -1.16 20.06
N ARG A 81 2.57 -0.35 20.66
CA ARG A 81 2.54 -0.12 22.12
C ARG A 81 1.93 -1.30 22.87
N GLU A 82 0.95 -1.98 22.29
CA GLU A 82 0.25 -3.12 22.91
C GLU A 82 1.03 -4.43 22.81
N LYS A 83 1.95 -4.57 21.86
CA LYS A 83 2.79 -5.79 21.67
C LYS A 83 4.01 -5.91 22.59
N ARG A 84 4.05 -5.24 23.73
CA ARG A 84 5.05 -5.49 24.80
C ARG A 84 4.61 -6.56 25.82
N GLN A 85 3.60 -7.38 25.51
CA GLN A 85 3.25 -8.58 26.26
C GLN A 85 3.52 -9.82 25.42
N PRO A 86 3.94 -10.98 26.04
CA PRO A 86 4.34 -12.17 25.31
C PRO A 86 3.15 -12.81 24.59
N LEU A 87 3.41 -13.21 23.35
CA LEU A 87 2.47 -13.76 22.37
C LEU A 87 1.92 -15.13 22.79
N ASN A 88 0.59 -15.24 22.83
CA ASN A 88 -0.11 -16.51 22.68
C ASN A 88 -0.44 -16.69 21.17
N PRO A 89 -0.08 -17.81 20.53
CA PRO A 89 -0.19 -17.97 19.08
C PRO A 89 -1.54 -18.60 18.68
N GLU A 90 -2.64 -17.87 18.80
CA GLU A 90 -3.91 -18.30 18.20
C GLU A 90 -4.76 -17.09 17.82
N LYS A 91 -4.66 -16.73 16.55
CA LYS A 91 -5.64 -16.25 15.57
C LYS A 91 -4.92 -15.45 14.49
N GLN A 92 -4.59 -16.14 13.41
CA GLN A 92 -4.17 -15.53 12.16
C GLN A 92 -5.42 -14.97 11.48
N ASP A 93 -5.65 -13.66 11.66
CA ASP A 93 -6.43 -12.87 10.71
C ASP A 93 -5.51 -12.66 9.50
N THR A 94 -5.68 -13.51 8.49
CA THR A 94 -4.92 -13.49 7.23
C THR A 94 -5.47 -12.45 6.27
N SER A 95 -5.45 -11.19 6.67
CA SER A 95 -5.48 -10.08 5.71
C SER A 95 -4.04 -9.63 5.52
N PRO A 96 -3.39 -9.88 4.37
CA PRO A 96 -2.02 -9.43 4.18
C PRO A 96 -2.02 -7.91 4.05
N ALA A 97 -1.67 -7.24 5.11
CA ALA A 97 -1.33 -5.82 5.11
C ALA A 97 -0.05 -5.63 4.29
N LEU A 98 -0.18 -5.64 2.95
CA LEU A 98 0.90 -5.40 1.99
C LEU A 98 1.60 -4.04 2.18
N PHE A 99 1.09 -3.22 3.11
CA PHE A 99 1.54 -1.85 3.34
C PHE A 99 2.01 -1.57 4.79
N ASP A 100 1.99 -2.56 5.68
CA ASP A 100 2.32 -2.34 7.10
C ASP A 100 3.82 -2.23 7.42
N GLY A 101 4.70 -2.31 6.43
CA GLY A 101 6.16 -2.28 6.62
C GLY A 101 6.91 -1.20 5.83
N ILE A 102 6.26 -0.12 5.39
CA ILE A 102 6.84 0.83 4.41
C ILE A 102 7.93 1.74 5.00
N THR A 103 8.32 1.61 6.25
CA THR A 103 9.26 2.55 6.90
C THR A 103 10.66 2.54 6.27
N ASP A 104 11.05 1.46 5.55
CA ASP A 104 12.38 1.30 4.92
C ASP A 104 12.30 0.82 3.46
N MET A 105 11.16 1.02 2.79
CA MET A 105 10.98 0.52 1.43
C MET A 105 11.75 1.39 0.41
N PRO A 106 12.64 0.81 -0.40
CA PRO A 106 13.33 1.55 -1.44
C PRO A 106 12.36 2.22 -2.42
N PRO A 107 12.63 3.47 -2.87
CA PRO A 107 11.77 4.18 -3.81
C PRO A 107 11.38 3.38 -5.07
N PRO A 108 12.27 2.56 -5.68
CA PRO A 108 11.89 1.71 -6.81
C PRO A 108 10.81 0.67 -6.47
N ILE A 109 10.84 0.10 -5.26
CA ILE A 109 9.84 -0.89 -4.83
C ILE A 109 8.51 -0.20 -4.57
N PHE A 110 8.53 0.96 -3.91
CA PHE A 110 7.34 1.78 -3.74
C PHE A 110 6.73 2.18 -5.08
N LYS A 111 7.54 2.66 -6.04
CA LYS A 111 7.10 3.01 -7.40
C LYS A 111 6.43 1.82 -8.10
N SER A 112 7.00 0.62 -7.95
CA SER A 112 6.42 -0.60 -8.52
C SER A 112 5.07 -0.99 -7.89
N LEU A 113 4.91 -0.82 -6.58
CA LEU A 113 3.63 -1.04 -5.88
C LEU A 113 2.56 -0.04 -6.34
N MET A 114 2.92 1.24 -6.47
CA MET A 114 2.01 2.26 -7.00
C MET A 114 1.63 1.98 -8.44
N TYR A 115 2.58 1.56 -9.27
CA TYR A 115 2.30 1.13 -10.64
C TYR A 115 1.28 -0.02 -10.67
N MET A 116 1.52 -1.10 -9.90
CA MET A 116 0.61 -2.24 -9.81
C MET A 116 -0.79 -1.83 -9.30
N LYS A 117 -0.86 -0.93 -8.30
CA LYS A 117 -2.13 -0.43 -7.77
C LYS A 117 -2.94 0.35 -8.82
N ASN A 118 -2.26 1.21 -9.59
CA ASN A 118 -2.91 2.03 -10.62
C ASN A 118 -3.34 1.21 -11.85
N HIS A 119 -2.66 0.08 -12.11
CA HIS A 119 -2.90 -0.82 -13.22
C HIS A 119 -3.46 -2.19 -12.78
N VAL A 120 -4.16 -2.23 -11.64
CA VAL A 120 -4.62 -3.48 -11.04
C VAL A 120 -5.54 -4.29 -11.96
N THR A 121 -6.32 -3.60 -12.79
CA THR A 121 -7.25 -4.21 -13.76
C THR A 121 -6.60 -4.59 -15.09
N ASP A 122 -5.42 -4.06 -15.36
CA ASP A 122 -4.74 -4.23 -16.63
C ASP A 122 -3.98 -5.56 -16.71
N SER A 123 -3.63 -5.96 -17.93
CA SER A 123 -2.73 -7.12 -18.15
C SER A 123 -1.29 -6.72 -17.83
N VAL A 124 -0.93 -6.77 -16.55
CA VAL A 124 0.41 -6.38 -16.06
C VAL A 124 1.34 -7.57 -16.03
N SER A 125 2.44 -7.48 -16.77
CA SER A 125 3.53 -8.47 -16.73
C SER A 125 4.62 -8.10 -15.72
N LEU A 126 5.36 -9.11 -15.26
CA LEU A 126 6.48 -8.91 -14.33
C LEU A 126 7.57 -8.01 -14.94
N GLU A 127 7.79 -8.11 -16.26
CA GLU A 127 8.77 -7.30 -17.00
C GLU A 127 8.41 -5.81 -16.92
N VAL A 128 7.16 -5.48 -17.13
CA VAL A 128 6.66 -4.10 -17.09
C VAL A 128 6.83 -3.50 -15.70
N VAL A 129 6.50 -4.25 -14.65
CA VAL A 129 6.65 -3.78 -13.26
C VAL A 129 8.13 -3.61 -12.89
N ALA A 130 8.99 -4.55 -13.30
CA ALA A 130 10.43 -4.45 -13.05
C ALA A 130 11.03 -3.23 -13.77
N LYS A 131 10.61 -2.96 -15.03
CA LYS A 131 11.00 -1.77 -15.79
C LYS A 131 10.53 -0.48 -15.10
N ALA A 132 9.31 -0.44 -14.58
CA ALA A 132 8.80 0.69 -13.81
C ALA A 132 9.63 0.97 -12.53
N ALA A 133 10.21 -0.08 -11.94
CA ALA A 133 11.14 0.01 -10.82
C ALA A 133 12.59 0.35 -11.26
N GLY A 134 12.89 0.43 -12.56
CA GLY A 134 14.25 0.63 -13.07
C GLY A 134 15.20 -0.54 -12.77
N MET A 135 14.69 -1.76 -12.68
CA MET A 135 15.45 -2.95 -12.30
C MET A 135 15.31 -4.08 -13.33
N SER A 136 16.33 -4.96 -13.38
CA SER A 136 16.17 -6.24 -14.08
C SER A 136 15.16 -7.14 -13.35
N LYS A 137 14.47 -8.01 -14.08
CA LYS A 137 13.42 -8.91 -13.56
C LYS A 137 13.88 -9.71 -12.34
N HIS A 138 15.07 -10.33 -12.41
CA HIS A 138 15.61 -11.15 -11.32
C HIS A 138 15.96 -10.31 -10.08
N HIS A 139 16.59 -9.17 -10.28
CA HIS A 139 16.93 -8.26 -9.18
C HIS A 139 15.67 -7.71 -8.51
N PHE A 140 14.70 -7.29 -9.32
CA PHE A 140 13.41 -6.80 -8.85
C PHE A 140 12.68 -7.83 -7.99
N CYS A 141 12.52 -9.08 -8.45
CA CYS A 141 11.85 -10.13 -7.69
C CYS A 141 12.48 -10.36 -6.32
N ARG A 142 13.82 -10.39 -6.26
CA ARG A 142 14.56 -10.61 -5.01
C ARG A 142 14.39 -9.45 -4.05
N VAL A 143 14.57 -8.22 -4.53
CA VAL A 143 14.45 -7.01 -3.72
C VAL A 143 13.00 -6.80 -3.28
N PHE A 144 12.04 -6.94 -4.18
CA PHE A 144 10.62 -6.81 -3.87
C PHE A 144 10.20 -7.80 -2.77
N LYS A 145 10.54 -9.09 -2.91
CA LYS A 145 10.22 -10.11 -1.89
C LYS A 145 10.90 -9.82 -0.54
N LYS A 146 12.12 -9.28 -0.56
CA LYS A 146 12.84 -8.89 0.68
C LYS A 146 12.06 -7.84 1.47
N TYR A 147 11.46 -6.84 0.79
CA TYR A 147 10.78 -5.73 1.45
C TYR A 147 9.28 -5.95 1.68
N THR A 148 8.62 -6.76 0.84
CA THR A 148 7.16 -6.99 0.93
C THR A 148 6.80 -8.37 1.49
N GLY A 149 7.77 -9.27 1.66
CA GLY A 149 7.55 -10.65 2.09
C GLY A 149 6.99 -11.57 1.00
N VAL A 150 6.44 -11.03 -0.10
CA VAL A 150 5.78 -11.80 -1.16
C VAL A 150 6.38 -11.51 -2.54
N SER A 151 6.09 -12.36 -3.53
CA SER A 151 6.52 -12.08 -4.91
C SER A 151 5.68 -10.96 -5.54
N PRO A 152 6.20 -10.21 -6.54
CA PRO A 152 5.48 -9.12 -7.18
C PRO A 152 4.13 -9.54 -7.75
N MET A 153 4.06 -10.67 -8.47
CA MET A 153 2.81 -11.15 -9.06
C MET A 153 1.81 -11.66 -8.00
N HIS A 154 2.31 -12.15 -6.87
CA HIS A 154 1.45 -12.49 -5.74
C HIS A 154 0.88 -11.24 -5.09
N ALA A 155 1.67 -10.18 -4.92
CA ALA A 155 1.20 -8.88 -4.44
C ALA A 155 0.10 -8.30 -5.35
N LEU A 156 0.28 -8.36 -6.68
CA LEU A 156 -0.76 -7.96 -7.64
C LEU A 156 -2.04 -8.79 -7.48
N SER A 157 -1.90 -10.12 -7.29
CA SER A 157 -3.06 -10.99 -7.06
C SER A 157 -3.81 -10.62 -5.78
N LEU A 158 -3.11 -10.28 -4.71
CA LEU A 158 -3.71 -9.81 -3.46
C LEU A 158 -4.48 -8.49 -3.66
N MET A 159 -3.90 -7.52 -4.38
CA MET A 159 -4.59 -6.26 -4.71
C MET A 159 -5.87 -6.51 -5.52
N ARG A 160 -5.84 -7.45 -6.47
CA ARG A 160 -7.02 -7.86 -7.24
C ARG A 160 -8.10 -8.52 -6.38
N ILE A 161 -7.70 -9.34 -5.42
CA ILE A 161 -8.65 -9.97 -4.47
C ILE A 161 -9.30 -8.91 -3.58
N GLU A 162 -8.55 -7.93 -3.08
CA GLU A 162 -9.14 -6.83 -2.29
C GLU A 162 -10.14 -6.00 -3.12
N ARG A 163 -9.85 -5.76 -4.38
CA ARG A 163 -10.81 -5.14 -5.31
C ARG A 163 -12.05 -6.01 -5.51
N ALA A 164 -11.85 -7.32 -5.71
CA ALA A 164 -12.95 -8.28 -5.89
C ALA A 164 -13.88 -8.34 -4.66
N LYS A 165 -13.34 -8.29 -3.44
CA LYS A 165 -14.14 -8.23 -2.21
C LYS A 165 -15.10 -7.03 -2.24
N LYS A 166 -14.60 -5.84 -2.59
CA LYS A 166 -15.43 -4.62 -2.71
C LYS A 166 -16.53 -4.77 -3.77
N LEU A 167 -16.23 -5.40 -4.91
CA LEU A 167 -17.22 -5.64 -5.96
C LEU A 167 -18.26 -6.69 -5.53
N LEU A 168 -17.88 -7.71 -4.76
CA LEU A 168 -18.79 -8.73 -4.24
C LEU A 168 -19.77 -8.22 -3.17
N GLU A 169 -19.42 -7.14 -2.47
CA GLU A 169 -20.32 -6.45 -1.54
C GLU A 169 -21.45 -5.71 -2.25
N SER A 170 -21.27 -5.35 -3.52
CA SER A 170 -22.30 -4.79 -4.37
C SER A 170 -23.16 -5.93 -4.96
N ALA A 171 -24.50 -5.79 -4.90
CA ALA A 171 -25.44 -6.85 -5.26
C ALA A 171 -25.52 -7.14 -6.79
N ASP A 172 -24.99 -6.25 -7.63
CA ASP A 172 -25.28 -6.19 -9.05
C ASP A 172 -24.31 -6.96 -9.97
N HIS A 173 -23.19 -7.49 -9.39
CA HIS A 173 -22.16 -8.15 -10.19
C HIS A 173 -22.25 -9.66 -10.14
N THR A 174 -22.16 -10.33 -11.29
CA THR A 174 -21.96 -11.79 -11.35
C THR A 174 -20.53 -12.14 -10.93
N ILE A 175 -20.27 -13.41 -10.54
CA ILE A 175 -18.90 -13.85 -10.21
C ILE A 175 -17.97 -13.68 -11.42
N SER A 176 -18.48 -13.90 -12.63
CA SER A 176 -17.73 -13.70 -13.87
C SER A 176 -17.36 -12.22 -14.09
N THR A 177 -18.31 -11.32 -13.89
CA THR A 177 -18.08 -9.87 -13.98
C THR A 177 -17.06 -9.42 -12.96
N VAL A 178 -17.18 -9.87 -11.70
CA VAL A 178 -16.20 -9.55 -10.64
C VAL A 178 -14.79 -10.02 -11.00
N ALA A 179 -14.64 -11.22 -11.59
CA ALA A 179 -13.34 -11.72 -12.02
C ALA A 179 -12.68 -10.77 -13.04
N VAL A 180 -13.42 -10.37 -14.07
CA VAL A 180 -12.91 -9.46 -15.11
C VAL A 180 -12.62 -8.07 -14.55
N GLU A 181 -13.56 -7.47 -13.84
CA GLU A 181 -13.43 -6.12 -13.29
C GLU A 181 -12.37 -6.00 -12.20
N SER A 182 -12.04 -7.10 -11.53
CA SER A 182 -10.91 -7.13 -10.60
C SER A 182 -9.55 -7.39 -11.27
N GLY A 183 -9.53 -7.61 -12.59
CA GLY A 183 -8.31 -7.72 -13.39
C GLY A 183 -7.79 -9.16 -13.57
N PHE A 184 -8.59 -10.19 -13.27
CA PHE A 184 -8.20 -11.57 -13.58
C PHE A 184 -8.51 -11.88 -15.05
N GLY A 185 -7.55 -12.52 -15.73
CA GLY A 185 -7.68 -12.89 -17.15
C GLY A 185 -8.69 -14.01 -17.39
N ASP A 186 -8.99 -14.82 -16.37
CA ASP A 186 -9.97 -15.91 -16.44
C ASP A 186 -10.62 -16.19 -15.07
N ILE A 187 -11.84 -16.71 -15.10
CA ILE A 187 -12.64 -17.04 -13.92
C ILE A 187 -11.99 -18.14 -13.06
N GLY A 188 -11.35 -19.12 -13.69
CA GLY A 188 -10.72 -20.23 -12.96
C GLY A 188 -9.55 -19.77 -12.11
N SER A 189 -8.71 -18.87 -12.64
CA SER A 189 -7.65 -18.22 -11.87
C SER A 189 -8.21 -17.38 -10.72
N PHE A 190 -9.27 -16.61 -10.98
CA PHE A 190 -9.95 -15.84 -9.94
C PHE A 190 -10.43 -16.73 -8.80
N ILE A 191 -11.20 -17.77 -9.07
CA ILE A 191 -11.77 -18.66 -8.06
C ILE A 191 -10.66 -19.30 -7.21
N ARG A 192 -9.58 -19.79 -7.84
CA ARG A 192 -8.45 -20.40 -7.13
C ARG A 192 -7.73 -19.41 -6.22
N HIS A 193 -7.44 -18.21 -6.72
CA HIS A 193 -6.75 -17.18 -5.95
C HIS A 193 -7.63 -16.65 -4.83
N PHE A 194 -8.91 -16.41 -5.09
CA PHE A 194 -9.84 -15.93 -4.08
C PHE A 194 -9.96 -16.92 -2.92
N LYS A 195 -10.23 -18.20 -3.19
CA LYS A 195 -10.30 -19.23 -2.14
C LYS A 195 -8.97 -19.40 -1.39
N LYS A 196 -7.83 -19.33 -2.11
CA LYS A 196 -6.51 -19.43 -1.49
C LYS A 196 -6.22 -18.28 -0.52
N VAL A 197 -6.65 -17.06 -0.83
CA VAL A 197 -6.38 -15.86 -0.03
C VAL A 197 -7.39 -15.68 1.09
N THR A 198 -8.67 -15.96 0.84
CA THR A 198 -9.76 -15.70 1.80
C THR A 198 -10.17 -16.94 2.62
N GLY A 199 -9.75 -18.13 2.21
CA GLY A 199 -10.17 -19.39 2.81
C GLY A 199 -11.56 -19.89 2.39
N ILE A 200 -12.40 -19.03 1.79
CA ILE A 200 -13.79 -19.32 1.38
C ILE A 200 -13.99 -19.02 -0.10
N THR A 201 -15.09 -19.52 -0.69
CA THR A 201 -15.40 -19.21 -2.10
C THR A 201 -15.93 -17.78 -2.25
N ALA A 202 -15.78 -17.21 -3.45
CA ALA A 202 -16.33 -15.88 -3.75
C ALA A 202 -17.86 -15.83 -3.61
N THR A 203 -18.54 -16.94 -3.84
CA THR A 203 -20.00 -17.08 -3.66
C THR A 203 -20.35 -17.06 -2.17
N ASP A 204 -19.64 -17.79 -1.34
CA ASP A 204 -19.87 -17.81 0.11
C ASP A 204 -19.58 -16.43 0.73
N PHE A 205 -18.50 -15.78 0.29
CA PHE A 205 -18.14 -14.43 0.72
C PHE A 205 -19.29 -13.44 0.43
N ARG A 206 -19.83 -13.46 -0.81
CA ARG A 206 -20.95 -12.61 -1.19
C ARG A 206 -22.20 -12.88 -0.37
N ASN A 207 -22.51 -14.17 -0.11
CA ASN A 207 -23.68 -14.55 0.68
C ASN A 207 -23.56 -14.12 2.15
N SER A 208 -22.35 -14.17 2.71
CA SER A 208 -22.05 -13.71 4.06
C SER A 208 -22.22 -12.18 4.17
N SER A 209 -21.75 -11.42 3.19
CA SER A 209 -21.86 -9.96 3.16
C SER A 209 -23.33 -9.48 3.06
N LYS A 210 -24.22 -10.27 2.41
CA LYS A 210 -25.65 -9.98 2.32
C LYS A 210 -26.42 -10.23 3.63
N LYS A 211 -25.93 -11.11 4.53
CA LYS A 211 -26.58 -11.41 5.81
C LYS A 211 -26.34 -10.36 6.89
N ILE A 212 -25.40 -9.45 6.69
CA ILE A 212 -24.97 -8.43 7.66
C ILE A 212 -25.66 -7.06 7.39
N ARG A 213 -26.42 -6.96 6.29
CA ARG A 213 -27.26 -5.81 5.95
C ARG A 213 -28.72 -6.08 6.30
#